data_8bba6e8eb440a681907747f6b4d9a071
#
_entry.id   8bba6e8eb440a681907747f6b4d9a071
#
_cell.length_a   1.000
_cell.length_b   1.000
_cell.length_c   1.000
_cell.angle_alpha   90.00
_cell.angle_beta   90.00
_cell.angle_gamma   90.00
#
_symmetry.space_group_name_H-M   'P 1'
#
loop_
_entity.id
_entity.type
_entity.pdbx_description
1 polymer ?
#
loop_
_entity_poly.entity_id
_entity_poly.type
_entity_poly.pdbx_seq_one_letter_code
_entity_poly.pdbx_strand_id
1 'polypeptide(L)'
;PFTVLELGAGNGLLCRDIASYAAELPEGFAVSLRYICLDRRHTQPIESGTPGASRVLADGLPFKGMTGCILSNEYLDAFPVHQVVMTNDGLREVYVGLEGEGMVEITGALSDPGLATRLADLDITLAQGQTAEINLALDGWYRDAAETLERGFLLTVDYGRDAKDLYDPESRPRGTLVTYHQH
;
A
#
# COMPACT_ATOMS: atom_id res chain seq x y z
N PRO A 1 -23.43 -4.11 -13.52
CA PRO A 1 -22.08 -4.61 -13.80
C PRO A 1 -21.34 -4.87 -12.49
N PHE A 2 -20.41 -5.82 -12.49
CA PHE A 2 -19.46 -6.05 -11.42
C PHE A 2 -18.14 -5.36 -11.80
N THR A 3 -17.67 -4.44 -10.97
CA THR A 3 -16.47 -3.67 -11.28
C THR A 3 -15.28 -4.24 -10.51
N VAL A 4 -14.18 -4.53 -11.20
CA VAL A 4 -12.87 -4.74 -10.59
C VAL A 4 -12.08 -3.43 -10.73
N LEU A 5 -11.68 -2.86 -9.62
CA LEU A 5 -10.81 -1.69 -9.53
C LEU A 5 -9.44 -2.15 -9.04
N GLU A 6 -8.50 -2.30 -9.95
CA GLU A 6 -7.12 -2.69 -9.64
C GLU A 6 -6.27 -1.45 -9.35
N LEU A 7 -5.65 -1.43 -8.17
CA LEU A 7 -4.78 -0.35 -7.72
C LEU A 7 -3.32 -0.69 -8.02
N GLY A 8 -2.59 0.24 -8.64
CA GLY A 8 -1.21 0.01 -9.02
C GLY A 8 -1.06 -1.02 -10.14
N ALA A 9 -1.96 -1.00 -11.12
CA ALA A 9 -2.05 -2.01 -12.16
C ALA A 9 -0.79 -2.11 -13.07
N GLY A 10 0.12 -1.15 -13.01
CA GLY A 10 1.36 -1.17 -13.76
C GLY A 10 1.15 -1.33 -15.26
N ASN A 11 1.69 -2.39 -15.85
CA ASN A 11 1.52 -2.69 -17.27
C ASN A 11 0.19 -3.40 -17.63
N GLY A 12 -0.65 -3.73 -16.62
CA GLY A 12 -1.96 -4.33 -16.83
C GLY A 12 -1.96 -5.84 -17.08
N LEU A 13 -0.91 -6.55 -16.68
CA LEU A 13 -0.82 -8.01 -16.84
C LEU A 13 -1.94 -8.73 -16.11
N LEU A 14 -2.17 -8.38 -14.84
CA LEU A 14 -3.23 -9.00 -14.04
C LEU A 14 -4.62 -8.71 -14.61
N CYS A 15 -4.85 -7.48 -15.06
CA CYS A 15 -6.07 -7.10 -15.80
C CYS A 15 -6.31 -8.00 -17.01
N ARG A 16 -5.28 -8.19 -17.84
CA ARG A 16 -5.36 -9.04 -19.02
C ARG A 16 -5.70 -10.50 -18.66
N ASP A 17 -5.02 -11.04 -17.67
CA ASP A 17 -5.17 -12.44 -17.28
C ASP A 17 -6.56 -12.69 -16.66
N ILE A 18 -7.05 -11.79 -15.82
CA ILE A 18 -8.41 -11.85 -15.26
C ILE A 18 -9.46 -11.71 -16.36
N ALA A 19 -9.31 -10.77 -17.30
CA ALA A 19 -10.25 -10.59 -18.40
C ALA A 19 -10.28 -11.80 -19.34
N SER A 20 -9.11 -12.41 -19.61
CA SER A 20 -9.00 -13.63 -20.41
C SER A 20 -9.71 -14.80 -19.75
N TYR A 21 -9.48 -15.01 -18.44
CA TYR A 21 -10.15 -16.07 -17.70
C TYR A 21 -11.66 -15.84 -17.56
N ALA A 22 -12.09 -14.59 -17.43
CA ALA A 22 -13.51 -14.25 -17.36
C ALA A 22 -14.29 -14.70 -18.60
N ALA A 23 -13.65 -14.78 -19.76
CA ALA A 23 -14.26 -15.26 -21.00
C ALA A 23 -14.53 -16.78 -20.98
N GLU A 24 -13.83 -17.53 -20.13
CA GLU A 24 -14.01 -18.99 -19.96
C GLU A 24 -15.11 -19.33 -18.92
N LEU A 25 -15.57 -18.33 -18.17
CA LEU A 25 -16.63 -18.50 -17.17
C LEU A 25 -18.02 -18.53 -17.82
N PRO A 26 -19.08 -19.00 -17.11
CA PRO A 26 -20.42 -19.09 -17.64
C PRO A 26 -20.90 -17.81 -18.33
N GLU A 27 -21.77 -17.97 -19.33
CA GLU A 27 -22.33 -16.89 -20.13
C GLU A 27 -22.85 -15.72 -19.27
N GLY A 28 -22.50 -14.51 -19.70
CA GLY A 28 -22.86 -13.26 -19.02
C GLY A 28 -21.85 -12.74 -18.00
N PHE A 29 -20.91 -13.55 -17.52
CA PHE A 29 -19.92 -13.06 -16.56
C PHE A 29 -18.99 -12.03 -17.22
N ALA A 30 -18.35 -12.37 -18.32
CA ALA A 30 -17.45 -11.48 -19.05
C ALA A 30 -18.13 -10.17 -19.50
N VAL A 31 -19.41 -10.25 -19.91
CA VAL A 31 -20.20 -9.09 -20.32
C VAL A 31 -20.55 -8.18 -19.14
N SER A 32 -20.70 -8.76 -17.94
CA SER A 32 -20.99 -8.00 -16.73
C SER A 32 -19.76 -7.39 -16.07
N LEU A 33 -18.56 -7.87 -16.40
CA LEU A 33 -17.29 -7.41 -15.83
C LEU A 33 -16.88 -6.07 -16.44
N ARG A 34 -16.62 -5.10 -15.57
CA ARG A 34 -15.93 -3.85 -15.88
C ARG A 34 -14.61 -3.85 -15.15
N TYR A 35 -13.51 -3.69 -15.88
CA TYR A 35 -12.18 -3.63 -15.27
C TYR A 35 -11.60 -2.21 -15.35
N ILE A 36 -11.14 -1.67 -14.23
CA ILE A 36 -10.55 -0.34 -14.13
C ILE A 36 -9.16 -0.52 -13.53
N CYS A 37 -8.13 -0.18 -14.30
CA CYS A 37 -6.75 -0.07 -13.83
C CYS A 37 -6.53 1.35 -13.32
N LEU A 38 -6.26 1.52 -12.03
CA LEU A 38 -5.99 2.81 -11.42
C LEU A 38 -4.52 2.93 -11.02
N ASP A 39 -3.89 3.99 -11.51
CA ASP A 39 -2.50 4.33 -11.20
C ASP A 39 -2.35 5.82 -10.90
N ARG A 40 -1.30 6.18 -10.17
CA ARG A 40 -0.94 7.59 -9.90
C ARG A 40 -0.24 8.25 -11.08
N ARG A 41 0.47 7.47 -11.90
CA ARG A 41 1.24 7.93 -13.04
C ARG A 41 1.00 7.02 -14.24
N HIS A 42 1.11 7.59 -15.43
CA HIS A 42 1.04 6.82 -16.66
C HIS A 42 2.39 6.13 -16.88
N THR A 43 2.43 4.81 -16.70
CA THR A 43 3.65 4.03 -16.91
C THR A 43 3.68 3.38 -18.29
N GLN A 44 2.58 2.76 -18.72
CA GLN A 44 2.47 2.17 -20.06
C GLN A 44 0.98 2.06 -20.46
N PRO A 45 0.66 2.03 -21.76
CA PRO A 45 -0.70 1.70 -22.21
C PRO A 45 -1.09 0.30 -21.73
N ILE A 46 -2.34 0.09 -21.33
CA ILE A 46 -2.89 -1.27 -21.26
C ILE A 46 -2.76 -1.84 -22.68
N GLU A 47 -2.29 -3.09 -22.81
CA GLU A 47 -2.24 -3.74 -24.11
C GLU A 47 -3.57 -3.56 -24.84
N SER A 48 -3.51 -2.98 -26.02
CA SER A 48 -4.68 -2.68 -26.84
C SER A 48 -5.46 -3.97 -27.09
N GLY A 49 -6.67 -4.07 -26.57
CA GLY A 49 -7.54 -5.20 -26.85
C GLY A 49 -8.06 -5.97 -25.63
N THR A 50 -7.77 -5.55 -24.39
CA THR A 50 -8.44 -6.16 -23.23
C THR A 50 -9.89 -5.66 -23.16
N PRO A 51 -10.89 -6.50 -23.49
CA PRO A 51 -12.29 -6.06 -23.54
C PRO A 51 -12.76 -5.59 -22.17
N GLY A 52 -13.46 -4.47 -22.13
CA GLY A 52 -14.05 -3.93 -20.89
C GLY A 52 -13.06 -3.31 -19.91
N ALA A 53 -11.76 -3.22 -20.26
CA ALA A 53 -10.75 -2.58 -19.43
C ALA A 53 -10.59 -1.10 -19.76
N SER A 54 -10.37 -0.29 -18.71
CA SER A 54 -10.07 1.13 -18.84
C SER A 54 -8.97 1.52 -17.85
N ARG A 55 -8.20 2.56 -18.17
CA ARG A 55 -7.21 3.13 -17.25
C ARG A 55 -7.67 4.48 -16.72
N VAL A 56 -7.49 4.68 -15.44
CA VAL A 56 -7.74 5.93 -14.74
C VAL A 56 -6.46 6.35 -14.01
N LEU A 57 -6.13 7.62 -14.08
CA LEU A 57 -5.03 8.21 -13.33
C LEU A 57 -5.59 9.10 -12.23
N ALA A 58 -5.25 8.78 -10.98
CA ALA A 58 -5.64 9.55 -9.82
C ALA A 58 -4.72 9.32 -8.63
N ASP A 59 -4.63 10.30 -7.75
CA ASP A 59 -3.86 10.22 -6.49
C ASP A 59 -4.65 9.62 -5.32
N GLY A 60 -5.77 8.97 -5.56
CA GLY A 60 -6.62 8.37 -4.56
C GLY A 60 -7.72 7.53 -5.20
N LEU A 61 -8.78 7.26 -4.46
CA LEU A 61 -9.94 6.50 -4.92
C LEU A 61 -11.08 7.44 -5.35
N PRO A 62 -11.17 7.82 -6.64
CA PRO A 62 -12.11 8.84 -7.12
C PRO A 62 -13.53 8.30 -7.31
N PHE A 63 -13.81 7.07 -6.91
CA PHE A 63 -15.09 6.40 -7.11
C PHE A 63 -15.91 6.36 -5.83
N LYS A 64 -17.24 6.32 -5.98
CA LYS A 64 -18.21 6.16 -4.89
C LYS A 64 -19.34 5.23 -5.34
N GLY A 65 -19.88 4.46 -4.41
CA GLY A 65 -21.04 3.61 -4.68
C GLY A 65 -20.73 2.45 -5.64
N MET A 66 -19.51 1.92 -5.61
CA MET A 66 -19.09 0.85 -6.49
C MET A 66 -19.59 -0.52 -5.98
N THR A 67 -20.17 -1.32 -6.87
CA THR A 67 -20.41 -2.74 -6.62
C THR A 67 -19.34 -3.56 -7.33
N GLY A 68 -18.52 -4.33 -6.56
CA GLY A 68 -17.43 -5.10 -7.16
C GLY A 68 -16.31 -5.45 -6.22
N CYS A 69 -15.09 -5.39 -6.73
CA CYS A 69 -13.88 -5.71 -5.98
C CYS A 69 -12.83 -4.61 -6.19
N ILE A 70 -12.31 -4.07 -5.09
CA ILE A 70 -11.05 -3.33 -5.10
C ILE A 70 -9.94 -4.36 -4.94
N LEU A 71 -9.04 -4.42 -5.90
CA LEU A 71 -7.93 -5.37 -5.96
C LEU A 71 -6.60 -4.61 -5.89
N SER A 72 -5.69 -5.06 -5.04
CA SER A 72 -4.32 -4.56 -4.99
C SER A 72 -3.32 -5.70 -4.80
N ASN A 73 -2.22 -5.65 -5.56
CA ASN A 73 -1.11 -6.58 -5.43
C ASN A 73 0.18 -5.77 -5.25
N GLU A 74 0.89 -6.00 -4.14
CA GLU A 74 2.12 -5.25 -3.79
C GLU A 74 1.94 -3.74 -3.99
N TYR A 75 0.90 -3.20 -3.37
CA TYR A 75 0.53 -1.79 -3.49
C TYR A 75 0.72 -1.02 -2.19
N LEU A 76 0.44 -1.66 -1.05
CA LEU A 76 0.51 -1.01 0.26
C LEU A 76 1.94 -0.97 0.80
N ASP A 77 2.79 -1.91 0.40
CA ASP A 77 4.22 -1.94 0.75
C ASP A 77 4.98 -0.72 0.19
N ALA A 78 4.50 -0.14 -0.92
CA ALA A 78 5.05 1.08 -1.52
C ALA A 78 4.59 2.39 -0.86
N PHE A 79 3.76 2.32 0.18
CA PHE A 79 3.30 3.53 0.87
C PHE A 79 4.42 4.19 1.67
N PRO A 80 4.42 5.53 1.77
CA PRO A 80 5.39 6.22 2.60
C PRO A 80 5.26 5.82 4.06
N VAL A 81 6.40 5.63 4.70
CA VAL A 81 6.48 5.28 6.12
C VAL A 81 7.26 6.35 6.89
N HIS A 82 6.96 6.48 8.17
CA HIS A 82 7.80 7.16 9.13
C HIS A 82 8.75 6.15 9.74
N GLN A 83 10.03 6.47 9.80
CA GLN A 83 10.99 5.65 10.52
C GLN A 83 11.21 6.23 11.92
N VAL A 84 11.09 5.37 12.93
CA VAL A 84 11.28 5.77 14.33
C VAL A 84 12.37 4.93 14.98
N VAL A 85 12.99 5.46 16.01
CA VAL A 85 14.01 4.78 16.81
C VAL A 85 13.76 4.99 18.30
N MET A 86 13.90 3.95 19.11
CA MET A 86 13.83 4.06 20.57
C MET A 86 15.19 4.49 21.10
N THR A 87 15.25 5.68 21.68
CA THR A 87 16.46 6.23 22.31
C THR A 87 16.36 6.21 23.84
N ASN A 88 17.46 6.57 24.54
CA ASN A 88 17.42 6.72 26.01
C ASN A 88 16.43 7.79 26.48
N ASP A 89 16.13 8.77 25.61
CA ASP A 89 15.20 9.87 25.88
C ASP A 89 13.78 9.58 25.36
N GLY A 90 13.50 8.33 24.96
CA GLY A 90 12.23 7.88 24.44
C GLY A 90 12.21 7.73 22.91
N LEU A 91 10.99 7.61 22.37
CA LEU A 91 10.77 7.42 20.92
C LEU A 91 11.13 8.70 20.16
N ARG A 92 11.92 8.57 19.11
CA ARG A 92 12.34 9.64 18.21
C ARG A 92 12.05 9.25 16.76
N GLU A 93 11.87 10.25 15.89
CA GLU A 93 11.73 10.02 14.46
C GLU A 93 13.06 10.21 13.75
N VAL A 94 13.31 9.39 12.72
CA VAL A 94 14.51 9.45 11.88
C VAL A 94 14.20 10.25 10.64
N TYR A 95 14.99 11.26 10.39
CA TYR A 95 14.90 12.16 9.23
C TYR A 95 16.16 12.04 8.38
N VAL A 96 16.02 12.39 7.11
CA VAL A 96 17.17 12.57 6.22
C VAL A 96 17.58 14.04 6.23
N GLY A 97 18.83 14.29 6.60
CA GLY A 97 19.46 15.61 6.55
C GLY A 97 20.63 15.65 5.59
N LEU A 98 21.29 16.81 5.51
CA LEU A 98 22.50 17.00 4.71
C LEU A 98 23.68 17.34 5.63
N GLU A 99 24.80 16.68 5.42
CA GLU A 99 26.09 17.03 6.00
C GLU A 99 27.12 17.18 4.86
N GLY A 100 27.49 18.42 4.56
CA GLY A 100 28.19 18.72 3.32
C GLY A 100 27.38 18.37 2.07
N GLU A 101 27.90 17.50 1.22
CA GLU A 101 27.19 17.00 0.02
C GLU A 101 26.53 15.63 0.26
N GLY A 102 26.68 15.07 1.46
CA GLY A 102 26.15 13.74 1.82
C GLY A 102 24.80 13.81 2.53
N MET A 103 23.97 12.79 2.29
CA MET A 103 22.75 12.55 3.07
C MET A 103 23.12 11.78 4.34
N VAL A 104 22.55 12.21 5.48
CA VAL A 104 22.76 11.59 6.80
C VAL A 104 21.41 11.41 7.50
N GLU A 105 21.33 10.41 8.38
CA GLU A 105 20.21 10.23 9.28
C GLU A 105 20.31 11.20 10.45
N ILE A 106 19.22 11.87 10.77
CA ILE A 106 19.10 12.78 11.90
C ILE A 106 17.91 12.37 12.76
N THR A 107 18.11 12.18 14.05
CA THR A 107 17.01 11.90 14.97
C THR A 107 16.39 13.19 15.49
N GLY A 108 15.06 13.25 15.52
CA GLY A 108 14.31 14.42 15.96
C GLY A 108 13.06 14.08 16.76
N ALA A 109 12.27 15.10 17.06
CA ALA A 109 10.94 14.91 17.63
C ALA A 109 10.03 14.20 16.63
N LEU A 110 8.99 13.50 17.11
CA LEU A 110 7.98 12.93 16.25
C LEU A 110 7.26 14.03 15.48
N SER A 111 7.10 13.86 14.18
CA SER A 111 6.34 14.77 13.31
C SER A 111 4.82 14.66 13.55
N ASP A 112 4.38 13.47 14.00
CA ASP A 112 2.99 13.18 14.29
C ASP A 112 2.89 12.37 15.59
N PRO A 113 2.06 12.81 16.57
CA PRO A 113 1.83 12.02 17.80
C PRO A 113 1.18 10.66 17.53
N GLY A 114 0.52 10.46 16.39
CA GLY A 114 -0.02 9.19 15.93
C GLY A 114 1.02 8.08 15.84
N LEU A 115 2.30 8.42 15.69
CA LEU A 115 3.38 7.42 15.66
C LEU A 115 3.50 6.68 16.99
N ALA A 116 3.51 7.40 18.12
CA ALA A 116 3.53 6.79 19.44
C ALA A 116 2.19 6.07 19.74
N THR A 117 1.08 6.69 19.35
CA THR A 117 -0.26 6.10 19.53
C THR A 117 -0.38 4.76 18.79
N ARG A 118 0.12 4.69 17.54
CA ARG A 118 0.08 3.44 16.75
C ARG A 118 0.80 2.28 17.44
N LEU A 119 1.98 2.51 17.99
CA LEU A 119 2.70 1.47 18.74
C LEU A 119 1.95 1.06 20.00
N ALA A 120 1.39 2.03 20.73
CA ALA A 120 0.61 1.76 21.92
C ALA A 120 -0.67 0.95 21.62
N ASP A 121 -1.41 1.29 20.56
CA ASP A 121 -2.62 0.58 20.12
C ASP A 121 -2.33 -0.88 19.71
N LEU A 122 -1.12 -1.14 19.24
CA LEU A 122 -0.65 -2.48 18.87
C LEU A 122 -0.03 -3.25 20.06
N ASP A 123 0.04 -2.64 21.25
CA ASP A 123 0.75 -3.19 22.43
C ASP A 123 2.23 -3.50 22.13
N ILE A 124 2.90 -2.61 21.36
CA ILE A 124 4.29 -2.74 20.97
C ILE A 124 5.15 -1.74 21.75
N THR A 125 6.22 -2.24 22.33
CA THR A 125 7.30 -1.45 22.93
C THR A 125 8.60 -1.80 22.23
N LEU A 126 9.20 -0.81 21.55
CA LEU A 126 10.48 -1.00 20.88
C LEU A 126 11.63 -1.11 21.90
N ALA A 127 12.58 -2.00 21.63
CA ALA A 127 13.78 -2.13 22.42
C ALA A 127 14.71 -0.91 22.21
N GLN A 128 15.59 -0.66 23.19
CA GLN A 128 16.60 0.41 23.11
C GLN A 128 17.46 0.26 21.85
N GLY A 129 17.54 1.32 21.04
CA GLY A 129 18.27 1.36 19.78
C GLY A 129 17.54 0.68 18.59
N GLN A 130 16.40 0.08 18.83
CA GLN A 130 15.59 -0.53 17.76
C GLN A 130 14.99 0.56 16.87
N THR A 131 15.11 0.37 15.56
CA THR A 131 14.44 1.18 14.53
C THR A 131 13.23 0.42 13.98
N ALA A 132 12.17 1.14 13.64
CA ALA A 132 10.96 0.56 13.06
C ALA A 132 10.27 1.54 12.11
N GLU A 133 9.52 1.00 11.15
CA GLU A 133 8.70 1.78 10.23
C GLU A 133 7.24 1.78 10.68
N ILE A 134 6.60 2.95 10.58
CA ILE A 134 5.18 3.14 10.90
C ILE A 134 4.47 3.79 9.72
N ASN A 135 3.46 3.11 9.20
CA ASN A 135 2.61 3.65 8.14
C ASN A 135 1.33 4.21 8.75
N LEU A 136 1.20 5.54 8.78
CA LEU A 136 0.00 6.23 9.24
C LEU A 136 -1.06 6.40 8.14
N ALA A 137 -0.70 6.19 6.88
CA ALA A 137 -1.62 6.40 5.76
C ALA A 137 -2.63 5.24 5.58
N LEU A 138 -2.34 4.05 6.12
CA LEU A 138 -3.16 2.86 5.92
C LEU A 138 -4.60 3.03 6.41
N ASP A 139 -4.82 3.64 7.58
CA ASP A 139 -6.17 3.82 8.13
C ASP A 139 -7.03 4.74 7.25
N GLY A 140 -6.43 5.79 6.71
CA GLY A 140 -7.07 6.68 5.73
C GLY A 140 -7.44 5.92 4.47
N TRP A 141 -6.48 5.17 3.94
CA TRP A 141 -6.68 4.39 2.73
C TRP A 141 -7.79 3.32 2.88
N TYR A 142 -7.82 2.57 4.00
CA TYR A 142 -8.88 1.60 4.25
C TYR A 142 -10.26 2.25 4.36
N ARG A 143 -10.33 3.44 4.95
CA ARG A 143 -11.57 4.22 5.02
C ARG A 143 -12.04 4.64 3.64
N ASP A 144 -11.12 5.17 2.81
CA ASP A 144 -11.42 5.58 1.44
C ASP A 144 -11.86 4.39 0.59
N ALA A 145 -11.23 3.23 0.75
CA ALA A 145 -11.62 2.01 0.09
C ALA A 145 -13.03 1.54 0.51
N ALA A 146 -13.33 1.60 1.81
CA ALA A 146 -14.65 1.26 2.33
C ALA A 146 -15.74 2.23 1.81
N GLU A 147 -15.45 3.53 1.72
CA GLU A 147 -16.36 4.53 1.18
C GLU A 147 -16.58 4.41 -0.34
N THR A 148 -15.59 3.87 -1.05
CA THR A 148 -15.69 3.61 -2.50
C THR A 148 -16.68 2.49 -2.79
N LEU A 149 -16.73 1.45 -1.93
CA LEU A 149 -17.60 0.30 -2.09
C LEU A 149 -18.99 0.56 -1.48
N GLU A 150 -20.03 0.38 -2.29
CA GLU A 150 -21.40 0.19 -1.79
C GLU A 150 -21.61 -1.27 -1.39
N ARG A 151 -21.09 -2.19 -2.21
CA ARG A 151 -21.18 -3.63 -2.01
C ARG A 151 -20.04 -4.35 -2.70
N GLY A 152 -19.34 -5.22 -1.99
CA GLY A 152 -18.28 -6.01 -2.63
C GLY A 152 -17.16 -6.39 -1.68
N PHE A 153 -15.97 -6.49 -2.26
CA PHE A 153 -14.79 -6.99 -1.59
C PHE A 153 -13.61 -6.04 -1.76
N LEU A 154 -12.78 -5.95 -0.73
CA LEU A 154 -11.44 -5.43 -0.80
C LEU A 154 -10.49 -6.63 -0.71
N LEU A 155 -9.75 -6.89 -1.79
CA LEU A 155 -8.77 -7.96 -1.88
C LEU A 155 -7.37 -7.35 -2.03
N THR A 156 -6.56 -7.51 -1.00
CA THR A 156 -5.17 -7.07 -0.98
C THR A 156 -4.26 -8.28 -0.88
N VAL A 157 -3.32 -8.37 -1.80
CA VAL A 157 -2.22 -9.35 -1.78
C VAL A 157 -0.94 -8.56 -1.57
N ASP A 158 -0.31 -8.74 -0.41
CA ASP A 158 0.86 -7.95 -0.04
C ASP A 158 1.73 -8.69 0.98
N TYR A 159 2.98 -8.26 1.10
CA TYR A 159 3.85 -8.75 2.16
C TYR A 159 3.35 -8.24 3.50
N GLY A 160 3.35 -9.13 4.49
CA GLY A 160 2.89 -8.74 5.81
C GLY A 160 3.30 -9.71 6.90
N ARG A 161 3.28 -9.19 8.11
CA ARG A 161 3.43 -9.95 9.34
C ARG A 161 2.50 -9.37 10.38
N ASP A 162 2.19 -10.14 11.39
CA ASP A 162 1.52 -9.56 12.56
C ASP A 162 2.45 -8.57 13.29
N ALA A 163 1.87 -7.73 14.13
CA ALA A 163 2.63 -6.66 14.78
C ALA A 163 3.78 -7.20 15.66
N LYS A 164 3.58 -8.34 16.33
CA LYS A 164 4.63 -8.91 17.19
C LYS A 164 5.83 -9.36 16.40
N ASP A 165 5.61 -10.03 15.27
CA ASP A 165 6.66 -10.46 14.37
C ASP A 165 7.30 -9.27 13.63
N LEU A 166 6.49 -8.27 13.26
CA LEU A 166 6.96 -7.09 12.52
C LEU A 166 7.91 -6.23 13.36
N TYR A 167 7.60 -6.08 14.65
CA TYR A 167 8.38 -5.25 15.59
C TYR A 167 9.24 -6.06 16.55
N ASP A 168 9.51 -7.34 16.24
CA ASP A 168 10.37 -8.18 17.08
C ASP A 168 11.82 -7.66 17.10
N PRO A 169 12.36 -7.27 18.28
CA PRO A 169 13.68 -6.66 18.38
C PRO A 169 14.84 -7.61 18.06
N GLU A 170 14.63 -8.92 18.18
CA GLU A 170 15.69 -9.90 17.92
C GLU A 170 15.86 -10.13 16.41
N SER A 171 14.76 -10.27 15.69
CA SER A 171 14.80 -10.53 14.24
C SER A 171 14.82 -9.26 13.40
N ARG A 172 14.34 -8.11 13.94
CA ARG A 172 14.22 -6.82 13.23
C ARG A 172 14.71 -5.63 14.04
N PRO A 173 15.99 -5.63 14.47
CA PRO A 173 16.54 -4.52 15.25
C PRO A 173 16.65 -3.22 14.45
N ARG A 174 16.62 -3.29 13.11
CA ARG A 174 16.76 -2.15 12.18
C ARG A 174 15.55 -1.90 11.31
N GLY A 175 14.37 -2.46 11.69
CA GLY A 175 13.16 -2.36 10.90
C GLY A 175 13.14 -3.27 9.67
N THR A 176 12.34 -2.91 8.70
CA THR A 176 12.05 -3.70 7.49
C THR A 176 12.20 -2.93 6.18
N LEU A 177 12.58 -1.65 6.23
CA LEU A 177 12.75 -0.83 5.03
C LEU A 177 13.89 -1.38 4.17
N VAL A 178 13.57 -1.69 2.92
CA VAL A 178 14.52 -2.16 1.92
C VAL A 178 14.40 -1.36 0.64
N THR A 179 15.48 -1.30 -0.11
CA THR A 179 15.51 -0.67 -1.43
C THR A 179 15.91 -1.69 -2.47
N TYR A 180 15.26 -1.65 -3.63
CA TYR A 180 15.61 -2.48 -4.77
C TYR A 180 16.19 -1.61 -5.88
N HIS A 181 17.28 -2.08 -6.47
CA HIS A 181 17.92 -1.43 -7.62
C HIS A 181 18.12 -2.49 -8.71
N GLN A 182 17.56 -2.23 -9.88
CA GLN A 182 17.61 -3.14 -11.05
C GLN A 182 17.10 -4.55 -10.70
N HIS A 183 15.77 -4.70 -10.72
CA HIS A 183 15.10 -6.00 -10.61
C HIS A 183 15.49 -6.94 -11.74
#